data_6ba9504230ee6b9089d2711c89e1250f
#
_entry.id   6ba9504230ee6b9089d2711c89e1250f
#
_cell.length_a   1.000
_cell.length_b   1.000
_cell.length_c   1.000
_cell.angle_alpha   90.00
_cell.angle_beta   90.00
_cell.angle_gamma   90.00
#
_symmetry.space_group_name_H-M   'P 1'
#
loop_
_entity.id
_entity.type
_entity.pdbx_description
1 polymer ?
#
loop_
_entity_poly.entity_id
_entity_poly.type
_entity_poly.pdbx_seq_one_letter_code
_entity_poly.pdbx_strand_id
1 'polypeptide(L)'
;MFKICLWYILKKEHILHKTISRYSETFNCSAFPAHITIEHSLNHQEAHDMRGGDIETYNFYPCGNPIQTTTKFGSDTFYAIEQPLKVLDKVGIYHISLAYRMNKEFQAFELAVIGRIEPILKEDLEICVADCHGEVKDWKVLYK
;
A
#
# COMPACT_ATOMS: atom_id res chain seq x y z
N MET A 1 -8.42 7.42 -8.94
CA MET A 1 -7.09 7.04 -9.47
C MET A 1 -6.97 5.54 -9.71
N PHE A 2 -6.98 4.75 -8.66
CA PHE A 2 -6.82 3.30 -8.79
C PHE A 2 -8.14 2.54 -8.78
N LYS A 3 -9.27 3.25 -8.82
CA LYS A 3 -10.62 2.67 -8.81
C LYS A 3 -10.86 1.81 -7.56
N ILE A 4 -11.47 0.64 -7.74
CA ILE A 4 -11.68 -0.30 -6.65
C ILE A 4 -10.46 -1.21 -6.56
N CYS A 5 -10.00 -1.45 -5.36
CA CYS A 5 -8.82 -2.27 -5.08
C CYS A 5 -9.16 -3.41 -4.13
N LEU A 6 -8.39 -4.46 -4.23
CA LEU A 6 -8.40 -5.55 -3.28
C LEU A 6 -7.09 -5.50 -2.50
N TRP A 7 -7.17 -5.44 -1.18
CA TRP A 7 -6.04 -5.25 -0.29
C TRP A 7 -5.91 -6.35 0.74
N TYR A 8 -4.66 -6.66 1.11
CA TYR A 8 -4.36 -7.14 2.45
C TYR A 8 -4.22 -5.89 3.32
N ILE A 9 -5.19 -5.62 4.17
CA ILE A 9 -5.12 -4.50 5.09
C ILE A 9 -4.56 -4.97 6.43
N LEU A 10 -3.65 -4.18 7.01
CA LEU A 10 -3.11 -4.48 8.33
C LEU A 10 -4.15 -4.15 9.39
N LYS A 11 -4.20 -4.99 10.44
CA LYS A 11 -5.11 -4.78 11.55
C LYS A 11 -4.89 -3.41 12.18
N LYS A 12 -5.94 -2.81 12.71
CA LYS A 12 -6.00 -1.43 13.18
C LYS A 12 -4.88 -1.06 14.16
N GLU A 13 -4.51 -1.98 15.04
CA GLU A 13 -3.48 -1.77 16.06
C GLU A 13 -2.04 -1.96 15.56
N HIS A 14 -1.84 -2.36 14.30
CA HIS A 14 -0.50 -2.60 13.78
C HIS A 14 0.32 -1.30 13.73
N ILE A 15 1.57 -1.39 14.13
CA ILE A 15 2.48 -0.23 14.24
C ILE A 15 2.65 0.53 12.91
N LEU A 16 2.54 -0.16 11.77
CA LEU A 16 2.74 0.48 10.47
C LEU A 16 1.72 1.57 10.16
N HIS A 17 0.52 1.54 10.74
CA HIS A 17 -0.43 2.65 10.59
C HIS A 17 0.14 3.95 11.18
N LYS A 18 0.77 3.86 12.35
CA LYS A 18 1.44 5.01 12.98
C LYS A 18 2.68 5.43 12.22
N THR A 19 3.42 4.47 11.70
CA THR A 19 4.62 4.75 10.89
C THR A 19 4.26 5.55 9.64
N ILE A 20 3.22 5.13 8.91
CA ILE A 20 2.74 5.83 7.71
C ILE A 20 2.22 7.23 8.08
N SER A 21 1.48 7.37 9.17
CA SER A 21 1.02 8.68 9.64
C SER A 21 2.19 9.62 9.94
N ARG A 22 3.23 9.11 10.56
CA ARG A 22 4.44 9.88 10.87
C ARG A 22 5.17 10.32 9.60
N TYR A 23 5.30 9.43 8.60
CA TYR A 23 5.88 9.80 7.31
C TYR A 23 5.02 10.83 6.57
N SER A 24 3.70 10.71 6.65
CA SER A 24 2.81 11.68 6.00
C SER A 24 3.00 13.09 6.58
N GLU A 25 3.18 13.21 7.88
CA GLU A 25 3.50 14.48 8.52
C GLU A 25 4.88 15.00 8.09
N THR A 26 5.89 14.13 8.11
CA THR A 26 7.27 14.49 7.76
C THR A 26 7.38 14.96 6.31
N PHE A 27 6.68 14.30 5.39
CA PHE A 27 6.75 14.59 3.96
C PHE A 27 5.64 15.52 3.46
N ASN A 28 4.78 15.99 4.36
CA ASN A 28 3.65 16.85 4.04
C ASN A 28 2.75 16.24 2.96
N CYS A 29 2.27 15.05 3.21
CA CYS A 29 1.34 14.33 2.35
C CYS A 29 0.27 13.63 3.17
N SER A 30 -0.73 13.04 2.50
CA SER A 30 -1.87 12.42 3.18
C SER A 30 -1.55 11.04 3.73
N ALA A 31 -2.01 10.76 4.94
CA ALA A 31 -1.96 9.42 5.50
C ALA A 31 -3.00 8.52 4.85
N PHE A 32 -2.78 7.24 4.91
CA PHE A 32 -3.65 6.21 4.37
C PHE A 32 -3.53 4.94 5.21
N PRO A 33 -4.50 4.02 5.15
CA PRO A 33 -4.40 2.75 5.85
C PRO A 33 -3.25 1.89 5.33
N ALA A 34 -2.47 1.31 6.23
CA ALA A 34 -1.36 0.42 5.87
C ALA A 34 -1.92 -0.84 5.19
N HIS A 35 -1.47 -1.12 3.97
CA HIS A 35 -1.97 -2.23 3.18
C HIS A 35 -0.97 -2.72 2.15
N ILE A 36 -1.17 -3.95 1.69
CA ILE A 36 -0.47 -4.53 0.55
C ILE A 36 -1.51 -4.76 -0.52
N THR A 37 -1.33 -4.19 -1.71
CA THR A 37 -2.30 -4.31 -2.79
C THR A 37 -2.25 -5.72 -3.39
N ILE A 38 -3.40 -6.37 -3.46
CA ILE A 38 -3.56 -7.65 -4.17
C ILE A 38 -3.86 -7.37 -5.64
N GLU A 39 -4.83 -6.49 -5.89
CA GLU A 39 -5.21 -6.07 -7.24
C GLU A 39 -5.79 -4.66 -7.20
N HIS A 40 -5.65 -3.91 -8.28
CA HIS A 40 -6.20 -2.56 -8.41
C HIS A 40 -6.94 -2.38 -9.73
N SER A 41 -7.58 -1.23 -9.89
CA SER A 41 -8.31 -0.84 -11.12
C SER A 41 -9.45 -1.80 -11.47
N LEU A 42 -10.10 -2.32 -10.45
CA LEU A 42 -11.26 -3.21 -10.57
C LEU A 42 -12.55 -2.40 -10.64
N ASN A 43 -13.59 -3.01 -11.21
CA ASN A 43 -14.96 -2.53 -10.99
C ASN A 43 -15.56 -3.25 -9.76
N HIS A 44 -16.73 -2.84 -9.32
CA HIS A 44 -17.37 -3.40 -8.12
C HIS A 44 -17.63 -4.89 -8.25
N GLN A 45 -18.05 -5.35 -9.42
CA GLN A 45 -18.37 -6.77 -9.64
C GLN A 45 -17.11 -7.64 -9.62
N GLU A 46 -16.05 -7.19 -10.28
CA GLU A 46 -14.76 -7.88 -10.26
C GLU A 46 -14.21 -8.01 -8.85
N ALA A 47 -14.25 -6.92 -8.08
CA ALA A 47 -13.78 -6.90 -6.70
C ALA A 47 -14.61 -7.85 -5.82
N HIS A 48 -15.93 -7.83 -5.99
CA HIS A 48 -16.83 -8.72 -5.26
C HIS A 48 -16.52 -10.19 -5.55
N ASP A 49 -16.36 -10.53 -6.83
CA ASP A 49 -16.07 -11.90 -7.25
C ASP A 49 -14.72 -12.38 -6.73
N MET A 50 -13.70 -11.56 -6.82
CA MET A 50 -12.37 -11.89 -6.31
C MET A 50 -12.38 -12.05 -4.79
N ARG A 51 -13.10 -11.17 -4.09
CA ARG A 51 -13.18 -11.22 -2.62
C ARG A 51 -13.92 -12.47 -2.13
N GLY A 52 -14.89 -12.94 -2.91
CA GLY A 52 -15.65 -14.17 -2.62
C GLY A 52 -14.85 -15.45 -2.86
N GLY A 53 -13.71 -15.38 -3.54
CA GLY A 53 -12.84 -16.52 -3.81
C GLY A 53 -11.90 -16.83 -2.65
N ASP A 54 -11.13 -17.90 -2.80
CA ASP A 54 -10.11 -18.30 -1.84
C ASP A 54 -8.84 -17.49 -2.09
N ILE A 55 -8.59 -16.51 -1.23
CA ILE A 55 -7.38 -15.69 -1.29
C ILE A 55 -6.47 -16.10 -0.14
N GLU A 56 -5.28 -16.61 -0.47
CA GLU A 56 -4.30 -16.97 0.54
C GLU A 56 -3.68 -15.72 1.16
N THR A 57 -3.39 -15.80 2.45
CA THR A 57 -2.59 -14.82 3.16
C THR A 57 -1.22 -15.40 3.45
N TYR A 58 -0.22 -14.52 3.44
CA TYR A 58 1.18 -14.90 3.61
C TYR A 58 1.85 -14.06 4.66
N ASN A 59 2.97 -14.56 5.18
CA ASN A 59 3.92 -13.71 5.88
C ASN A 59 4.75 -12.98 4.83
N PHE A 60 4.92 -11.67 4.99
CA PHE A 60 5.69 -10.84 4.07
C PHE A 60 6.98 -10.38 4.72
N TYR A 61 8.08 -10.53 4.02
CA TYR A 61 9.41 -10.20 4.53
C TYR A 61 10.01 -9.06 3.71
N PRO A 62 10.47 -7.96 4.34
CA PRO A 62 11.15 -6.89 3.60
C PRO A 62 12.36 -7.43 2.85
N CYS A 63 12.50 -7.01 1.59
CA CYS A 63 13.65 -7.36 0.77
C CYS A 63 14.17 -6.13 0.04
N GLY A 64 15.44 -5.80 0.24
CA GLY A 64 16.03 -4.61 -0.33
C GLY A 64 15.64 -3.32 0.36
N ASN A 65 16.07 -2.22 -0.21
CA ASN A 65 15.80 -0.88 0.31
C ASN A 65 14.47 -0.34 -0.21
N PRO A 66 13.85 0.61 0.50
CA PRO A 66 12.70 1.35 -0.04
C PRO A 66 13.08 2.04 -1.35
N ILE A 67 12.16 2.03 -2.29
CA ILE A 67 12.33 2.65 -3.62
C ILE A 67 11.20 3.63 -3.89
N GLN A 68 11.46 4.59 -4.77
CA GLN A 68 10.43 5.47 -5.29
C GLN A 68 9.93 4.92 -6.61
N THR A 69 8.61 4.87 -6.76
CA THR A 69 7.93 4.51 -7.99
C THR A 69 7.08 5.66 -8.49
N THR A 70 6.78 5.68 -9.79
CA THR A 70 5.97 6.70 -10.42
C THR A 70 4.84 6.08 -11.22
N THR A 71 3.68 6.75 -11.23
CA THR A 71 2.55 6.39 -12.07
C THR A 71 1.98 7.66 -12.69
N LYS A 72 1.73 7.65 -13.98
CA LYS A 72 1.15 8.79 -14.69
C LYS A 72 -0.37 8.68 -14.74
N PHE A 73 -1.04 9.78 -14.42
CA PHE A 73 -2.49 9.94 -14.56
C PHE A 73 -2.74 11.25 -15.34
N GLY A 74 -2.84 11.15 -16.66
CA GLY A 74 -2.96 12.35 -17.50
C GLY A 74 -1.71 13.22 -17.36
N SER A 75 -1.89 14.49 -16.96
CA SER A 75 -0.80 15.43 -16.72
C SER A 75 -0.18 15.30 -15.32
N ASP A 76 -0.79 14.50 -14.44
CA ASP A 76 -0.32 14.33 -13.07
C ASP A 76 0.66 13.16 -12.97
N THR A 77 1.64 13.30 -12.09
CA THR A 77 2.57 12.22 -11.74
C THR A 77 2.39 11.88 -10.27
N PHE A 78 2.09 10.62 -10.02
CA PHE A 78 1.91 10.07 -8.69
C PHE A 78 3.20 9.38 -8.26
N TYR A 79 3.74 9.80 -7.12
CA TYR A 79 4.97 9.26 -6.56
C TYR A 79 4.66 8.44 -5.31
N ALA A 80 5.30 7.29 -5.18
CA ALA A 80 5.15 6.43 -4.01
C ALA A 80 6.53 6.00 -3.50
N ILE A 81 6.68 5.95 -2.19
CA ILE A 81 7.80 5.25 -1.57
C ILE A 81 7.28 3.87 -1.20
N GLU A 82 7.92 2.84 -1.75
CA GLU A 82 7.50 1.46 -1.57
C GLU A 82 8.61 0.64 -0.94
N GLN A 83 8.25 -0.19 0.04
CA GLN A 83 9.13 -1.22 0.57
C GLN A 83 8.84 -2.52 -0.16
N PRO A 84 9.79 -3.05 -0.92
CA PRO A 84 9.62 -4.37 -1.55
C PRO A 84 9.51 -5.46 -0.50
N LEU A 85 8.62 -6.41 -0.76
CA LEU A 85 8.34 -7.54 0.12
C LEU A 85 8.40 -8.84 -0.66
N LYS A 86 8.83 -9.91 -0.01
CA LYS A 86 8.81 -11.26 -0.57
C LYS A 86 8.02 -12.20 0.31
N VAL A 87 7.50 -13.25 -0.32
CA VAL A 87 6.88 -14.39 0.34
C VAL A 87 7.83 -15.57 0.16
N LEU A 88 8.10 -16.32 1.23
CA LEU A 88 8.96 -17.49 1.15
C LEU A 88 8.32 -18.56 0.25
N ASP A 89 9.16 -19.22 -0.53
CA ASP A 89 8.76 -20.30 -1.45
C ASP A 89 7.81 -19.87 -2.58
N LYS A 90 7.75 -18.55 -2.86
CA LYS A 90 6.96 -18.02 -3.97
C LYS A 90 7.79 -17.09 -4.84
N VAL A 91 7.54 -17.12 -6.15
CA VAL A 91 8.11 -16.18 -7.10
C VAL A 91 7.19 -14.96 -7.18
N GLY A 92 7.78 -13.78 -7.21
CA GLY A 92 7.06 -12.53 -7.30
C GLY A 92 7.45 -11.58 -6.18
N ILE A 93 7.22 -10.30 -6.43
CA ILE A 93 7.53 -9.24 -5.49
C ILE A 93 6.24 -8.51 -5.17
N TYR A 94 5.96 -8.40 -3.88
CA TYR A 94 4.91 -7.56 -3.33
C TYR A 94 5.54 -6.29 -2.82
N HIS A 95 4.73 -5.32 -2.46
CA HIS A 95 5.23 -4.12 -1.80
C HIS A 95 4.19 -3.57 -0.84
N ILE A 96 4.67 -2.82 0.14
CA ILE A 96 3.83 -1.96 0.96
C ILE A 96 4.26 -0.52 0.72
N SER A 97 3.30 0.34 0.43
CA SER A 97 3.59 1.76 0.24
C SER A 97 3.67 2.45 1.60
N LEU A 98 4.67 3.31 1.76
CA LEU A 98 4.93 4.02 3.01
C LEU A 98 4.59 5.50 2.93
N ALA A 99 4.56 6.07 1.73
CA ALA A 99 4.17 7.45 1.49
C ALA A 99 3.75 7.64 0.04
N TYR A 100 2.82 8.56 -0.20
CA TYR A 100 2.36 8.93 -1.54
C TYR A 100 2.37 10.46 -1.67
N ARG A 101 2.76 10.93 -2.83
CA ARG A 101 2.75 12.37 -3.13
C ARG A 101 2.45 12.62 -4.60
N MET A 102 1.58 13.61 -4.88
CA MET A 102 1.23 13.98 -6.25
C MET A 102 2.13 15.12 -6.72
N ASN A 103 2.66 14.98 -7.95
CA ASN A 103 3.40 16.03 -8.67
C ASN A 103 4.65 16.57 -7.96
N LYS A 104 5.13 15.88 -6.94
CA LYS A 104 6.36 16.26 -6.24
C LYS A 104 7.16 15.02 -5.90
N GLU A 105 8.28 14.86 -6.57
CA GLU A 105 9.21 13.75 -6.36
C GLU A 105 9.77 13.77 -4.93
N PHE A 106 9.93 12.57 -4.36
CA PHE A 106 10.66 12.41 -3.11
C PHE A 106 12.15 12.54 -3.39
N GLN A 107 12.82 13.36 -2.58
CA GLN A 107 14.26 13.59 -2.71
C GLN A 107 15.06 12.49 -2.00
N ALA A 108 16.34 12.36 -2.35
CA ALA A 108 17.21 11.35 -1.76
C ALA A 108 17.26 11.46 -0.22
N PHE A 109 17.28 12.68 0.32
CA PHE A 109 17.29 12.87 1.77
C PHE A 109 15.98 12.46 2.44
N GLU A 110 14.86 12.55 1.73
CA GLU A 110 13.57 12.07 2.22
C GLU A 110 13.54 10.53 2.25
N LEU A 111 14.03 9.89 1.19
CA LEU A 111 14.16 8.42 1.16
C LEU A 111 15.09 7.91 2.27
N ALA A 112 16.13 8.66 2.59
CA ALA A 112 17.13 8.26 3.58
C ALA A 112 16.59 8.20 5.02
N VAL A 113 15.46 8.87 5.32
CA VAL A 113 14.87 8.82 6.67
C VAL A 113 13.89 7.65 6.84
N ILE A 114 13.62 6.89 5.77
CA ILE A 114 12.75 5.72 5.85
C ILE A 114 13.49 4.61 6.61
N GLY A 115 12.90 4.18 7.70
CA GLY A 115 13.45 3.09 8.51
C GLY A 115 13.09 1.72 7.96
N ARG A 116 13.76 0.70 8.49
CA ARG A 116 13.42 -0.69 8.19
C ARG A 116 12.10 -1.03 8.87
N ILE A 117 11.30 -1.84 8.19
CA ILE A 117 10.09 -2.40 8.77
C ILE A 117 10.35 -3.86 9.18
N GLU A 118 9.61 -4.31 10.18
CA GLU A 118 9.62 -5.71 10.58
C GLU A 118 8.80 -6.54 9.59
N PRO A 119 9.01 -7.86 9.54
CA PRO A 119 8.14 -8.74 8.77
C PRO A 119 6.67 -8.53 9.12
N ILE A 120 5.82 -8.61 8.12
CA ILE A 120 4.37 -8.47 8.30
C ILE A 120 3.80 -9.89 8.35
N LEU A 121 3.25 -10.26 9.49
CA LEU A 121 2.76 -11.62 9.72
C LEU A 121 1.33 -11.77 9.20
N LYS A 122 1.01 -12.93 8.66
CA LYS A 122 -0.31 -13.19 8.07
C LYS A 122 -1.46 -13.01 9.06
N GLU A 123 -1.24 -13.27 10.35
CA GLU A 123 -2.24 -13.07 11.40
C GLU A 123 -2.56 -11.58 11.64
N ASP A 124 -1.73 -10.67 11.15
CA ASP A 124 -1.98 -9.22 11.23
C ASP A 124 -2.68 -8.67 10.00
N LEU A 125 -3.05 -9.53 9.05
CA LEU A 125 -3.67 -9.12 7.79
C LEU A 125 -5.13 -9.56 7.73
N GLU A 126 -5.93 -8.70 7.09
CA GLU A 126 -7.29 -9.01 6.68
C GLU A 126 -7.43 -8.65 5.20
N ILE A 127 -8.33 -9.32 4.50
CA ILE A 127 -8.60 -8.97 3.10
C ILE A 127 -9.78 -8.03 3.06
N CYS A 128 -9.65 -6.94 2.31
CA CYS A 128 -10.74 -5.98 2.15
C CYS A 128 -10.84 -5.46 0.73
N VAL A 129 -12.01 -4.92 0.42
CA VAL A 129 -12.26 -4.15 -0.80
C VAL A 129 -12.21 -2.68 -0.42
N ALA A 130 -11.44 -1.90 -1.17
CA ALA A 130 -11.22 -0.48 -0.89
C ALA A 130 -11.58 0.39 -2.10
N ASP A 131 -12.03 1.60 -1.81
CA ASP A 131 -12.30 2.62 -2.81
C ASP A 131 -11.08 3.55 -2.91
N CYS A 132 -10.43 3.53 -4.06
CA CYS A 132 -9.24 4.33 -4.35
C CYS A 132 -9.44 5.23 -5.57
N HIS A 133 -10.69 5.62 -5.87
CA HIS A 133 -11.00 6.48 -7.01
C HIS A 133 -10.44 7.89 -6.89
N GLY A 134 -10.54 8.46 -5.72
CA GLY A 134 -10.16 9.84 -5.45
C GLY A 134 -8.72 9.99 -5.00
N GLU A 135 -8.44 11.13 -4.36
CA GLU A 135 -7.15 11.39 -3.76
C GLU A 135 -6.89 10.45 -2.59
N VAL A 136 -5.61 10.26 -2.24
CA VAL A 136 -5.17 9.34 -1.18
C VAL A 136 -5.91 9.59 0.14
N LYS A 137 -6.15 10.86 0.50
CA LYS A 137 -6.88 11.22 1.74
C LYS A 137 -8.30 10.66 1.78
N ASP A 138 -8.89 10.34 0.63
CA ASP A 138 -10.27 9.86 0.50
C ASP A 138 -10.36 8.34 0.35
N TRP A 139 -9.24 7.66 0.31
CA TRP A 139 -9.23 6.20 0.21
C TRP A 139 -9.83 5.57 1.46
N LYS A 140 -10.70 4.60 1.25
CA LYS A 140 -11.41 3.97 2.37
C LYS A 140 -11.74 2.51 2.09
N VAL A 141 -11.82 1.75 3.16
CA VAL A 141 -12.31 0.38 3.11
C VAL A 141 -13.82 0.41 2.91
N LEU A 142 -14.30 -0.33 1.91
CA LEU A 142 -15.73 -0.49 1.64
C LEU A 142 -16.30 -1.66 2.45
N TYR A 143 -15.63 -2.80 2.42
CA TYR A 143 -16.01 -3.97 3.22
C TYR A 143 -14.86 -4.99 3.26
N LYS A 144 -14.94 -5.86 4.23
CA LYS A 144 -13.99 -6.96 4.43
C LYS A 144 -14.51 -8.31 3.97
#